data_4265df73cb18a6afaa378aef7261cdbd
#
_entry.id   4265df73cb18a6afaa378aef7261cdbd
#
_cell.length_a   1.000
_cell.length_b   1.000
_cell.length_c   1.000
_cell.angle_alpha   90.00
_cell.angle_beta   90.00
_cell.angle_gamma   90.00
#
_symmetry.space_group_name_H-M   'P 1'
#
loop_
_entity.id
_entity.type
_entity.pdbx_description
1 polymer ?
#
loop_
_entity_poly.entity_id
_entity_poly.type
_entity_poly.pdbx_seq_one_letter_code
_entity_poly.pdbx_strand_id
1 'polypeptide(L)'
;MSKLIKGNTNDNYLKPFSTVLVVGIPNVGKSTIINKLRGFGLRIGGKPAPVAAKPGWTKAVGERIRVSDNPCIYLLDSPGISVPQITDMHAGMKLAACGTLQDHLVGEQHIVDYLLYWLNNHHYFEYVEAMGLKQPEDDGTLMLAKAAIAAGKFRIVKDVRKGHGNMKIPHIDSMAKQFLRLFRAGQFGLVNLDTDMFDRNGKHHYSLMNKKVKVY
;
A
#
# COMPACT_ATOMS: atom_id res chain seq x y z
N MET A 1 1.66 -5.13 -19.80
CA MET A 1 2.69 -5.11 -20.85
C MET A 1 3.48 -3.81 -20.72
N SER A 2 4.67 -3.87 -20.15
CA SER A 2 5.55 -2.71 -20.02
C SER A 2 6.23 -2.43 -21.36
N LYS A 3 5.91 -1.31 -22.00
CA LYS A 3 6.64 -0.83 -23.18
C LYS A 3 8.04 -0.38 -22.76
N LEU A 4 9.04 -1.16 -23.11
CA LEU A 4 10.44 -0.69 -23.12
C LEU A 4 10.55 0.44 -24.14
N ILE A 5 10.82 1.65 -23.68
CA ILE A 5 11.15 2.78 -24.54
C ILE A 5 12.53 2.49 -25.15
N LYS A 6 12.55 2.11 -26.42
CA LYS A 6 13.79 2.08 -27.21
C LYS A 6 14.24 3.51 -27.42
N GLY A 7 15.24 3.95 -26.69
CA GLY A 7 15.92 5.20 -26.98
C GLY A 7 16.61 5.12 -28.34
N ASN A 8 16.51 6.20 -29.08
CA ASN A 8 17.13 6.36 -30.39
C ASN A 8 18.67 6.26 -30.25
N THR A 9 19.27 5.16 -30.72
CA THR A 9 20.70 4.90 -30.60
C THR A 9 21.38 5.23 -31.92
N ASN A 10 21.76 6.51 -32.06
CA ASN A 10 22.73 6.91 -33.08
C ASN A 10 24.16 7.10 -32.50
N ASP A 11 24.49 6.43 -31.39
CA ASP A 11 25.85 6.42 -30.86
C ASP A 11 26.45 5.02 -31.00
N ASN A 12 27.43 4.90 -31.89
CA ASN A 12 28.25 3.72 -32.16
C ASN A 12 29.19 3.32 -31.00
N TYR A 13 28.87 3.70 -29.76
CA TYR A 13 29.53 3.17 -28.57
C TYR A 13 28.71 2.04 -28.04
N LEU A 14 29.22 0.81 -28.18
CA LEU A 14 28.72 -0.40 -27.50
C LEU A 14 28.68 -0.11 -25.99
N LYS A 15 27.53 0.34 -25.50
CA LYS A 15 27.33 0.47 -24.05
C LYS A 15 27.32 -0.95 -23.48
N PRO A 16 28.33 -1.34 -22.68
CA PRO A 16 28.45 -2.72 -22.20
C PRO A 16 27.30 -3.11 -21.25
N PHE A 17 26.48 -2.15 -20.82
CA PHE A 17 25.36 -2.36 -19.94
C PHE A 17 24.28 -1.27 -20.10
N SER A 18 23.05 -1.63 -19.71
CA SER A 18 21.93 -0.69 -19.61
C SER A 18 21.60 -0.45 -18.14
N THR A 19 21.26 0.80 -17.79
CA THR A 19 20.79 1.15 -16.45
C THR A 19 19.37 1.69 -16.55
N VAL A 20 18.45 1.15 -15.74
CA VAL A 20 17.04 1.53 -15.69
C VAL A 20 16.73 2.03 -14.27
N LEU A 21 16.16 3.23 -14.19
CA LEU A 21 15.70 3.81 -12.94
C LEU A 21 14.25 3.38 -12.66
N VAL A 22 14.00 2.84 -11.46
CA VAL A 22 12.65 2.47 -11.00
C VAL A 22 12.12 3.58 -10.11
N VAL A 23 11.05 4.25 -10.56
CA VAL A 23 10.42 5.36 -9.85
C VAL A 23 8.96 5.05 -9.51
N GLY A 24 8.45 5.69 -8.48
CA GLY A 24 7.04 5.60 -8.07
C GLY A 24 6.84 6.04 -6.61
N ILE A 25 5.59 6.16 -6.22
CA ILE A 25 5.21 6.55 -4.86
C ILE A 25 5.68 5.52 -3.81
N PRO A 26 5.74 5.87 -2.51
CA PRO A 26 6.12 4.92 -1.46
C PRO A 26 5.21 3.68 -1.43
N ASN A 27 5.76 2.55 -1.01
CA ASN A 27 5.06 1.27 -0.76
C ASN A 27 4.34 0.61 -1.95
N VAL A 28 4.56 1.04 -3.19
CA VAL A 28 3.98 0.42 -4.40
C VAL A 28 4.73 -0.82 -4.89
N GLY A 29 5.72 -1.28 -4.14
CA GLY A 29 6.45 -2.51 -4.46
C GLY A 29 7.67 -2.34 -5.37
N LYS A 30 8.24 -1.13 -5.53
CA LYS A 30 9.45 -0.90 -6.34
C LYS A 30 10.58 -1.88 -6.00
N SER A 31 11.03 -1.87 -4.75
CA SER A 31 12.12 -2.76 -4.28
C SER A 31 11.73 -4.24 -4.37
N THR A 32 10.45 -4.57 -4.22
CA THR A 32 9.94 -5.94 -4.39
C THR A 32 10.07 -6.41 -5.84
N ILE A 33 9.71 -5.56 -6.80
CA ILE A 33 9.86 -5.85 -8.24
C ILE A 33 11.32 -6.02 -8.61
N ILE A 34 12.21 -5.12 -8.13
CA ILE A 34 13.65 -5.20 -8.35
C ILE A 34 14.21 -6.55 -7.86
N ASN A 35 13.83 -6.96 -6.64
CA ASN A 35 14.27 -8.22 -6.05
C ASN A 35 13.77 -9.44 -6.84
N LYS A 36 12.51 -9.42 -7.30
CA LYS A 36 11.97 -10.49 -8.13
C LYS A 36 12.68 -10.56 -9.49
N LEU A 37 12.88 -9.44 -10.16
CA LEU A 37 13.59 -9.40 -11.45
C LEU A 37 15.01 -9.90 -11.32
N ARG A 38 15.71 -9.57 -10.23
CA ARG A 38 17.03 -10.09 -9.92
C ARG A 38 17.01 -11.62 -9.77
N GLY A 39 16.06 -12.17 -9.03
CA GLY A 39 15.90 -13.61 -8.84
C GLY A 39 15.67 -14.36 -10.15
N PHE A 40 14.85 -13.80 -11.04
CA PHE A 40 14.59 -14.39 -12.36
C PHE A 40 15.77 -14.26 -13.33
N GLY A 41 16.40 -13.09 -13.38
CA GLY A 41 17.40 -12.80 -14.41
C GLY A 41 18.77 -13.38 -14.12
N LEU A 42 19.18 -13.48 -12.86
CA LEU A 42 20.51 -13.99 -12.48
C LEU A 42 20.50 -15.45 -12.02
N ARG A 43 19.33 -16.06 -11.81
CA ARG A 43 19.16 -17.40 -11.22
C ARG A 43 19.94 -17.60 -9.91
N ILE A 44 20.20 -16.53 -9.18
CA ILE A 44 21.01 -16.52 -7.97
C ILE A 44 20.15 -16.01 -6.81
N GLY A 45 20.10 -16.78 -5.73
CA GLY A 45 19.66 -16.31 -4.41
C GLY A 45 20.72 -15.42 -3.77
N GLY A 46 20.77 -14.15 -4.13
CA GLY A 46 21.68 -13.20 -3.51
C GLY A 46 20.95 -12.35 -2.45
N LYS A 47 21.72 -11.59 -1.62
CA LYS A 47 21.13 -10.68 -0.61
C LYS A 47 20.12 -9.73 -1.28
N PRO A 48 18.81 -9.80 -0.95
CA PRO A 48 17.80 -8.95 -1.57
C PRO A 48 18.04 -7.48 -1.18
N ALA A 49 17.63 -6.56 -2.05
CA ALA A 49 17.56 -5.16 -1.66
C ALA A 49 16.60 -5.02 -0.46
N PRO A 50 16.91 -4.18 0.53
CA PRO A 50 16.07 -4.03 1.71
C PRO A 50 14.67 -3.54 1.30
N VAL A 51 13.66 -4.33 1.64
CA VAL A 51 12.24 -3.97 1.45
C VAL A 51 11.67 -3.64 2.81
N ALA A 52 11.12 -2.45 2.97
CA ALA A 52 10.47 -2.06 4.21
C ALA A 52 9.04 -1.58 3.97
N ALA A 53 8.18 -1.92 4.92
CA ALA A 53 6.77 -1.56 4.88
C ALA A 53 6.49 -0.09 5.30
N LYS A 54 7.54 0.68 5.66
CA LYS A 54 7.37 2.07 6.12
C LYS A 54 7.67 3.05 5.00
N PRO A 55 6.81 4.08 4.79
CA PRO A 55 7.07 5.16 3.86
C PRO A 55 8.40 5.86 4.16
N GLY A 56 9.19 6.19 3.12
CA GLY A 56 10.45 6.91 3.27
C GLY A 56 11.65 6.05 3.72
N TRP A 57 11.55 4.72 3.70
CA TRP A 57 12.67 3.85 4.07
C TRP A 57 13.87 3.98 3.11
N THR A 58 13.62 4.05 1.80
CA THR A 58 14.69 4.33 0.82
C THR A 58 14.97 5.83 0.82
N LYS A 59 16.08 6.25 1.46
CA LYS A 59 16.42 7.68 1.66
C LYS A 59 17.24 8.29 0.53
N ALA A 60 17.89 7.47 -0.29
CA ALA A 60 18.72 7.91 -1.42
C ALA A 60 18.55 6.96 -2.59
N VAL A 61 18.97 7.38 -3.77
CA VAL A 61 19.07 6.47 -4.92
C VAL A 61 20.07 5.38 -4.55
N GLY A 62 19.60 4.15 -4.57
CA GLY A 62 20.37 2.98 -4.13
C GLY A 62 21.51 2.62 -5.08
N GLU A 63 22.31 1.64 -4.65
CA GLU A 63 23.33 1.05 -5.52
C GLU A 63 22.69 0.38 -6.75
N ARG A 64 23.48 0.27 -7.83
CA ARG A 64 23.07 -0.44 -9.04
C ARG A 64 22.88 -1.92 -8.73
N ILE A 65 21.69 -2.42 -8.92
CA ILE A 65 21.34 -3.84 -8.70
C ILE A 65 21.34 -4.52 -10.07
N ARG A 66 22.27 -5.44 -10.28
CA ARG A 66 22.32 -6.24 -11.51
C ARG A 66 21.14 -7.22 -11.54
N VAL A 67 20.41 -7.22 -12.66
CA VAL A 67 19.20 -8.05 -12.84
C VAL A 67 19.28 -8.98 -14.05
N SER A 68 20.23 -8.76 -14.96
CA SER A 68 20.46 -9.61 -16.13
C SER A 68 21.92 -9.56 -16.54
N ASP A 69 22.44 -10.69 -17.06
CA ASP A 69 23.80 -10.81 -17.58
C ASP A 69 23.86 -10.65 -19.09
N ASN A 70 22.85 -11.11 -19.80
CA ASN A 70 22.79 -11.02 -21.25
C ASN A 70 21.37 -10.65 -21.74
N PRO A 71 21.14 -9.39 -22.13
CA PRO A 71 22.06 -8.24 -22.03
C PRO A 71 22.31 -7.84 -20.57
N CYS A 72 23.45 -7.19 -20.29
CA CYS A 72 23.79 -6.72 -18.96
C CYS A 72 22.88 -5.54 -18.58
N ILE A 73 22.02 -5.74 -17.56
CA ILE A 73 21.04 -4.74 -17.10
C ILE A 73 21.18 -4.53 -15.61
N TYR A 74 21.25 -3.25 -15.23
CA TYR A 74 21.19 -2.80 -13.84
C TYR A 74 19.89 -2.04 -13.58
N LEU A 75 19.30 -2.22 -12.40
CA LEU A 75 18.23 -1.39 -11.89
C LEU A 75 18.75 -0.49 -10.76
N LEU A 76 18.20 0.73 -10.72
CA LEU A 76 18.38 1.67 -9.62
C LEU A 76 17.05 1.80 -8.90
N ASP A 77 17.03 1.51 -7.60
CA ASP A 77 15.88 1.81 -6.75
C ASP A 77 15.92 3.29 -6.36
N SER A 78 14.78 3.95 -6.43
CA SER A 78 14.65 5.34 -6.02
C SER A 78 13.83 5.47 -4.74
N PRO A 79 14.10 6.49 -3.92
CA PRO A 79 13.17 6.87 -2.87
C PRO A 79 11.76 7.03 -3.43
N GLY A 80 10.74 6.68 -2.62
CA GLY A 80 9.36 6.96 -3.02
C GLY A 80 9.17 8.46 -3.23
N ILE A 81 8.68 8.84 -4.40
CA ILE A 81 8.32 10.23 -4.69
C ILE A 81 7.03 10.50 -3.94
N SER A 82 7.05 11.41 -2.98
CA SER A 82 5.85 11.84 -2.26
C SER A 82 4.84 12.41 -3.25
N VAL A 83 3.57 12.06 -3.04
CA VAL A 83 2.48 12.70 -3.78
C VAL A 83 2.51 14.17 -3.39
N PRO A 84 2.67 15.10 -4.31
CA PRO A 84 2.71 16.51 -3.96
C PRO A 84 1.37 16.96 -3.44
N GLN A 85 0.53 17.53 -3.52
CA GLN A 85 -0.68 17.95 -2.86
C GLN A 85 -1.85 16.98 -3.10
N ILE A 86 -2.39 16.39 -2.03
CA ILE A 86 -3.61 15.59 -2.08
C ILE A 86 -4.79 16.54 -1.89
N THR A 87 -5.50 16.84 -2.97
CA THR A 87 -6.66 17.73 -2.96
C THR A 87 -7.99 16.97 -2.83
N ASP A 88 -7.99 15.70 -3.19
CA ASP A 88 -9.15 14.82 -3.11
C ASP A 88 -9.05 13.88 -1.91
N MET A 89 -10.08 13.90 -1.06
CA MET A 89 -10.13 13.07 0.14
C MET A 89 -10.15 11.58 -0.19
N HIS A 90 -10.88 11.16 -1.24
CA HIS A 90 -10.94 9.75 -1.62
C HIS A 90 -9.58 9.24 -2.10
N ALA A 91 -8.88 10.01 -2.93
CA ALA A 91 -7.51 9.68 -3.34
C ALA A 91 -6.57 9.59 -2.14
N GLY A 92 -6.68 10.52 -1.18
CA GLY A 92 -5.93 10.51 0.06
C GLY A 92 -6.16 9.25 0.89
N MET A 93 -7.41 8.83 1.06
CA MET A 93 -7.76 7.60 1.80
C MET A 93 -7.31 6.34 1.10
N LYS A 94 -7.41 6.25 -0.23
CA LYS A 94 -6.86 5.14 -1.03
C LYS A 94 -5.33 5.02 -0.85
N LEU A 95 -4.61 6.14 -0.90
CA LEU A 95 -3.16 6.19 -0.67
C LEU A 95 -2.80 5.78 0.77
N ALA A 96 -3.57 6.22 1.75
CA ALA A 96 -3.40 5.81 3.15
C ALA A 96 -3.66 4.30 3.31
N ALA A 97 -4.73 3.77 2.73
CA ALA A 97 -5.03 2.34 2.73
C ALA A 97 -3.88 1.50 2.18
N CYS A 98 -3.25 1.94 1.08
CA CYS A 98 -2.06 1.30 0.50
C CYS A 98 -0.77 1.52 1.32
N GLY A 99 -0.80 2.26 2.42
CA GLY A 99 0.37 2.55 3.26
C GLY A 99 1.37 3.54 2.64
N THR A 100 0.94 4.33 1.66
CA THR A 100 1.75 5.40 1.06
C THR A 100 1.93 6.57 2.04
N LEU A 101 0.92 6.82 2.85
CA LEU A 101 0.93 7.78 3.95
C LEU A 101 1.17 7.07 5.29
N GLN A 102 1.67 7.81 6.28
CA GLN A 102 1.87 7.27 7.62
C GLN A 102 0.52 7.18 8.34
N ASP A 103 0.15 5.98 8.79
CA ASP A 103 -1.18 5.69 9.37
C ASP A 103 -1.55 6.62 10.52
N HIS A 104 -0.58 6.96 11.39
CA HIS A 104 -0.82 7.81 12.54
C HIS A 104 -1.12 9.28 12.18
N LEU A 105 -0.77 9.73 10.97
CA LEU A 105 -1.11 11.08 10.50
C LEU A 105 -2.56 11.17 10.01
N VAL A 106 -3.08 10.08 9.46
CA VAL A 106 -4.46 9.99 8.97
C VAL A 106 -5.41 9.48 10.05
N GLY A 107 -4.91 8.61 10.92
CA GLY A 107 -5.67 7.89 11.95
C GLY A 107 -6.09 6.51 11.45
N GLU A 108 -5.59 5.45 12.09
CA GLU A 108 -5.83 4.07 11.67
C GLU A 108 -7.33 3.73 11.60
N GLN A 109 -8.13 4.26 12.55
CA GLN A 109 -9.57 4.00 12.58
C GLN A 109 -10.28 4.62 11.38
N HIS A 110 -9.92 5.84 10.97
CA HIS A 110 -10.51 6.50 9.79
C HIS A 110 -10.18 5.74 8.49
N ILE A 111 -8.96 5.21 8.39
CA ILE A 111 -8.58 4.39 7.24
C ILE A 111 -9.39 3.10 7.21
N VAL A 112 -9.62 2.49 8.38
CA VAL A 112 -10.45 1.28 8.50
C VAL A 112 -11.90 1.57 8.11
N ASP A 113 -12.51 2.67 8.59
CA ASP A 113 -13.88 3.05 8.25
C ASP A 113 -14.04 3.22 6.73
N TYR A 114 -13.09 3.93 6.09
CA TYR A 114 -13.10 4.09 4.65
C TYR A 114 -12.99 2.76 3.91
N LEU A 115 -12.04 1.91 4.30
CA LEU A 115 -11.85 0.60 3.69
C LEU A 115 -13.05 -0.32 3.90
N LEU A 116 -13.63 -0.34 5.09
CA LEU A 116 -14.80 -1.16 5.40
C LEU A 116 -15.98 -0.78 4.52
N TYR A 117 -16.28 0.54 4.43
CA TYR A 117 -17.29 1.05 3.53
C TYR A 117 -17.03 0.62 2.09
N TRP A 118 -15.79 0.74 1.62
CA TRP A 118 -15.40 0.40 0.27
C TRP A 118 -15.54 -1.11 0.00
N LEU A 119 -15.07 -1.96 0.92
CA LEU A 119 -15.14 -3.41 0.84
C LEU A 119 -16.61 -3.89 0.79
N ASN A 120 -17.47 -3.37 1.68
CA ASN A 120 -18.88 -3.72 1.72
C ASN A 120 -19.62 -3.32 0.44
N ASN A 121 -19.37 -2.11 -0.08
CA ASN A 121 -19.97 -1.64 -1.34
C ASN A 121 -19.60 -2.51 -2.55
N HIS A 122 -18.42 -3.12 -2.53
CA HIS A 122 -17.93 -3.95 -3.64
C HIS A 122 -18.02 -5.44 -3.35
N HIS A 123 -18.73 -5.82 -2.26
CA HIS A 123 -18.97 -7.21 -1.85
C HIS A 123 -17.69 -8.03 -1.57
N TYR A 124 -16.64 -7.39 -1.05
CA TYR A 124 -15.43 -8.05 -0.56
C TYR A 124 -15.58 -8.36 0.94
N PHE A 125 -16.02 -9.57 1.28
CA PHE A 125 -16.33 -9.96 2.65
C PHE A 125 -15.28 -10.87 3.31
N GLU A 126 -14.14 -11.09 2.68
CA GLU A 126 -13.05 -11.92 3.20
C GLU A 126 -12.50 -11.40 4.53
N TYR A 127 -12.67 -10.10 4.80
CA TYR A 127 -12.32 -9.52 6.10
C TYR A 127 -13.11 -10.11 7.26
N VAL A 128 -14.32 -10.62 7.03
CA VAL A 128 -15.20 -11.19 8.07
C VAL A 128 -14.50 -12.39 8.71
N GLU A 129 -14.05 -13.35 7.91
CA GLU A 129 -13.31 -14.50 8.38
C GLU A 129 -11.94 -14.10 8.95
N ALA A 130 -11.18 -13.25 8.23
CA ALA A 130 -9.84 -12.83 8.64
C ALA A 130 -9.81 -12.08 9.98
N MET A 131 -10.91 -11.41 10.35
CA MET A 131 -11.07 -10.70 11.62
C MET A 131 -11.82 -11.51 12.69
N GLY A 132 -12.24 -12.74 12.38
CA GLY A 132 -12.98 -13.60 13.29
C GLY A 132 -14.41 -13.13 13.57
N LEU A 133 -15.04 -12.47 12.62
CA LEU A 133 -16.42 -12.00 12.70
C LEU A 133 -17.40 -13.07 12.22
N LYS A 134 -18.66 -12.94 12.60
CA LYS A 134 -19.73 -13.83 12.16
C LYS A 134 -20.46 -13.35 10.90
N GLN A 135 -20.47 -12.04 10.68
CA GLN A 135 -21.16 -11.38 9.57
C GLN A 135 -20.49 -10.05 9.25
N PRO A 136 -20.72 -9.48 8.06
CA PRO A 136 -20.29 -8.12 7.73
C PRO A 136 -20.88 -7.08 8.69
N GLU A 137 -20.14 -5.99 8.90
CA GLU A 137 -20.52 -4.84 9.71
C GLU A 137 -20.32 -3.57 8.90
N ASP A 138 -21.21 -2.59 9.09
CA ASP A 138 -21.10 -1.29 8.40
C ASP A 138 -20.42 -0.21 9.26
N ASP A 139 -20.42 -0.39 10.58
CA ASP A 139 -19.75 0.48 11.53
C ASP A 139 -18.35 -0.06 11.86
N GLY A 140 -17.31 0.70 11.48
CA GLY A 140 -15.92 0.31 11.70
C GLY A 140 -15.56 0.20 13.17
N THR A 141 -16.08 1.06 14.03
CA THR A 141 -15.82 0.99 15.48
C THR A 141 -16.43 -0.28 16.08
N LEU A 142 -17.67 -0.58 15.70
CA LEU A 142 -18.37 -1.80 16.16
C LEU A 142 -17.67 -3.05 15.62
N MET A 143 -17.29 -3.04 14.34
CA MET A 143 -16.53 -4.12 13.71
C MET A 143 -15.23 -4.40 14.47
N LEU A 144 -14.43 -3.35 14.74
CA LEU A 144 -13.16 -3.47 15.46
C LEU A 144 -13.37 -3.95 16.91
N ALA A 145 -14.43 -3.49 17.59
CA ALA A 145 -14.77 -3.95 18.93
C ALA A 145 -15.15 -5.44 18.96
N LYS A 146 -15.99 -5.90 18.02
CA LYS A 146 -16.35 -7.32 17.88
C LYS A 146 -15.12 -8.18 17.58
N ALA A 147 -14.26 -7.71 16.66
CA ALA A 147 -13.02 -8.41 16.35
C ALA A 147 -12.07 -8.46 17.55
N ALA A 148 -11.98 -7.40 18.35
CA ALA A 148 -11.15 -7.39 19.57
C ALA A 148 -11.67 -8.40 20.60
N ILE A 149 -12.98 -8.50 20.77
CA ILE A 149 -13.62 -9.50 21.67
C ILE A 149 -13.33 -10.91 21.15
N ALA A 150 -13.53 -11.16 19.87
CA ALA A 150 -13.27 -12.47 19.25
C ALA A 150 -11.81 -12.91 19.39
N ALA A 151 -10.86 -11.95 19.23
CA ALA A 151 -9.44 -12.19 19.40
C ALA A 151 -8.93 -12.16 20.85
N GLY A 152 -9.81 -11.93 21.84
CA GLY A 152 -9.43 -11.80 23.25
C GLY A 152 -8.52 -10.59 23.54
N LYS A 153 -8.54 -9.56 22.71
CA LYS A 153 -7.69 -8.37 22.85
C LYS A 153 -8.39 -7.26 23.61
N PHE A 154 -7.95 -7.02 24.82
CA PHE A 154 -8.50 -6.01 25.73
C PHE A 154 -7.40 -5.08 26.21
N ARG A 155 -7.78 -3.83 26.54
CA ARG A 155 -6.96 -2.90 27.32
C ARG A 155 -7.62 -2.62 28.65
N ILE A 156 -6.83 -2.39 29.67
CA ILE A 156 -7.29 -2.06 31.01
C ILE A 156 -7.31 -0.54 31.13
N VAL A 157 -8.46 0.01 31.52
CA VAL A 157 -8.63 1.44 31.81
C VAL A 157 -9.14 1.61 33.22
N LYS A 158 -8.78 2.74 33.87
CA LYS A 158 -9.31 3.08 35.18
C LYS A 158 -10.79 3.45 35.04
N ASP A 159 -11.65 2.81 35.85
CA ASP A 159 -13.07 3.15 35.90
C ASP A 159 -13.27 4.38 36.78
N VAL A 160 -13.44 5.54 36.14
CA VAL A 160 -13.66 6.82 36.83
C VAL A 160 -14.99 6.85 37.57
N ARG A 161 -15.96 5.99 37.20
CA ARG A 161 -17.32 5.98 37.78
C ARG A 161 -17.38 5.23 39.12
N LYS A 162 -16.49 4.25 39.32
CA LYS A 162 -16.45 3.39 40.51
C LYS A 162 -15.31 3.68 41.48
N GLY A 163 -14.66 4.82 41.34
CA GLY A 163 -13.70 5.34 42.30
C GLY A 163 -12.32 4.66 42.33
N HIS A 164 -12.13 3.38 42.14
CA HIS A 164 -10.84 2.69 42.16
C HIS A 164 -10.83 1.33 41.43
N GLY A 165 -11.73 1.11 40.46
CA GLY A 165 -11.78 -0.14 39.69
C GLY A 165 -10.99 -0.06 38.38
N ASN A 166 -10.55 -1.22 37.89
CA ASN A 166 -10.04 -1.40 36.52
C ASN A 166 -11.14 -2.03 35.67
N MET A 167 -11.38 -1.47 34.47
CA MET A 167 -12.31 -2.01 33.49
C MET A 167 -11.54 -2.53 32.27
N LYS A 168 -11.93 -3.70 31.78
CA LYS A 168 -11.41 -4.24 30.51
C LYS A 168 -12.30 -3.74 29.37
N ILE A 169 -11.72 -3.06 28.40
CA ILE A 169 -12.39 -2.61 27.19
C ILE A 169 -11.72 -3.21 25.94
N PRO A 170 -12.46 -3.45 24.85
CA PRO A 170 -11.87 -3.94 23.60
C PRO A 170 -10.75 -3.03 23.11
N HIS A 171 -9.64 -3.63 22.66
CA HIS A 171 -8.47 -2.86 22.19
C HIS A 171 -8.60 -2.53 20.69
N ILE A 172 -9.47 -1.57 20.38
CA ILE A 172 -9.84 -1.15 19.02
C ILE A 172 -8.60 -0.76 18.20
N ASP A 173 -7.67 0.04 18.76
CA ASP A 173 -6.47 0.50 18.04
C ASP A 173 -5.57 -0.65 17.59
N SER A 174 -5.45 -1.70 18.41
CA SER A 174 -4.71 -2.91 18.03
C SER A 174 -5.38 -3.63 16.87
N MET A 175 -6.71 -3.67 16.86
CA MET A 175 -7.47 -4.31 15.78
C MET A 175 -7.45 -3.48 14.50
N ALA A 176 -7.47 -2.16 14.58
CA ALA A 176 -7.29 -1.28 13.42
C ALA A 176 -5.95 -1.53 12.73
N LYS A 177 -4.86 -1.58 13.49
CA LYS A 177 -3.53 -1.92 12.95
C LYS A 177 -3.48 -3.32 12.35
N GLN A 178 -4.16 -4.30 12.97
CA GLN A 178 -4.25 -5.66 12.44
C GLN A 178 -5.04 -5.69 11.13
N PHE A 179 -6.18 -5.01 11.05
CA PHE A 179 -7.01 -4.92 9.85
C PHE A 179 -6.21 -4.36 8.67
N LEU A 180 -5.54 -3.20 8.86
CA LEU A 180 -4.71 -2.59 7.83
C LEU A 180 -3.55 -3.50 7.39
N ARG A 181 -2.93 -4.20 8.33
CA ARG A 181 -1.87 -5.16 8.02
C ARG A 181 -2.38 -6.33 7.17
N LEU A 182 -3.53 -6.91 7.51
CA LEU A 182 -4.14 -8.01 6.76
C LEU A 182 -4.58 -7.57 5.37
N PHE A 183 -5.18 -6.39 5.23
CA PHE A 183 -5.53 -5.80 3.95
C PHE A 183 -4.29 -5.65 3.05
N ARG A 184 -3.23 -5.01 3.54
CA ARG A 184 -1.97 -4.79 2.80
C ARG A 184 -1.21 -6.08 2.49
N ALA A 185 -1.45 -7.13 3.25
CA ALA A 185 -0.93 -8.47 2.99
C ALA A 185 -1.78 -9.26 1.96
N GLY A 186 -2.86 -8.66 1.43
CA GLY A 186 -3.75 -9.30 0.46
C GLY A 186 -4.67 -10.37 1.04
N GLN A 187 -4.85 -10.40 2.38
CA GLN A 187 -5.71 -11.40 3.05
C GLN A 187 -7.21 -11.17 2.82
N PHE A 188 -7.58 -10.00 2.27
CA PHE A 188 -8.97 -9.68 1.89
C PHE A 188 -9.21 -9.88 0.39
N GLY A 189 -8.40 -10.71 -0.27
CA GLY A 189 -8.49 -10.95 -1.71
C GLY A 189 -7.79 -9.89 -2.56
N LEU A 190 -8.02 -9.98 -3.87
CA LEU A 190 -7.47 -9.03 -4.84
C LEU A 190 -8.39 -7.81 -4.96
N VAL A 191 -8.23 -6.89 -4.03
CA VAL A 191 -9.04 -5.66 -3.96
C VAL A 191 -8.46 -4.58 -4.89
N ASN A 192 -9.30 -4.04 -5.78
CA ASN A 192 -8.96 -2.88 -6.61
C ASN A 192 -9.69 -1.64 -6.06
N LEU A 193 -8.96 -0.67 -5.55
CA LEU A 193 -9.52 0.57 -5.00
C LEU A 193 -9.88 1.63 -6.08
N ASP A 194 -9.55 1.38 -7.34
CA ASP A 194 -9.73 2.34 -8.44
C ASP A 194 -10.82 1.93 -9.43
N THR A 195 -11.79 1.12 -9.01
CA THR A 195 -12.91 0.69 -9.86
C THR A 195 -13.76 1.85 -10.36
N ASP A 196 -13.80 2.94 -9.61
CA ASP A 196 -14.48 4.19 -9.97
C ASP A 196 -13.74 5.01 -11.06
N MET A 197 -12.48 4.67 -11.33
CA MET A 197 -11.67 5.33 -12.37
C MET A 197 -11.90 4.76 -13.76
N PHE A 198 -12.62 3.63 -13.88
CA PHE A 198 -12.90 2.96 -15.13
C PHE A 198 -14.39 3.02 -15.44
N ASP A 199 -14.75 3.29 -16.69
CA ASP A 199 -16.13 3.09 -17.14
C ASP A 199 -16.48 1.59 -17.24
N ARG A 200 -17.75 1.28 -17.44
CA ARG A 200 -18.22 -0.11 -17.60
C ARG A 200 -17.58 -0.85 -18.79
N ASN A 201 -16.91 -0.13 -19.68
CA ASN A 201 -16.19 -0.65 -20.85
C ASN A 201 -14.67 -0.73 -20.61
N GLY A 202 -14.19 -0.49 -19.39
CA GLY A 202 -12.78 -0.53 -19.03
C GLY A 202 -11.95 0.65 -19.56
N LYS A 203 -12.58 1.73 -20.01
CA LYS A 203 -11.89 2.94 -20.45
C LYS A 203 -11.64 3.87 -19.25
N HIS A 204 -10.42 4.34 -19.14
CA HIS A 204 -10.03 5.34 -18.12
C HIS A 204 -10.84 6.63 -18.27
N HIS A 205 -11.51 7.06 -17.22
CA HIS A 205 -12.06 8.40 -17.13
C HIS A 205 -10.95 9.43 -16.86
N TYR A 206 -10.19 9.81 -17.88
CA TYR A 206 -9.20 10.89 -17.80
C TYR A 206 -9.82 12.29 -17.60
N SER A 207 -11.14 12.43 -17.66
CA SER A 207 -11.82 13.73 -17.63
C SER A 207 -11.78 14.43 -16.27
N LEU A 208 -11.48 13.72 -15.18
CA LEU A 208 -11.42 14.31 -13.84
C LEU A 208 -10.04 14.88 -13.49
N MET A 209 -8.97 14.48 -14.17
CA MET A 209 -7.61 14.98 -13.90
C MET A 209 -7.25 16.29 -14.62
N ASN A 210 -8.04 16.71 -15.64
CA ASN A 210 -7.75 17.91 -16.45
C ASN A 210 -8.31 19.21 -15.88
N LYS A 211 -8.81 19.25 -14.65
CA LYS A 211 -9.10 20.52 -13.98
C LYS A 211 -7.84 21.09 -13.36
N LYS A 212 -7.08 21.84 -14.20
CA LYS A 212 -6.14 22.90 -13.85
C LYS A 212 -5.08 22.57 -12.78
N VAL A 213 -4.03 21.86 -13.18
CA VAL A 213 -2.72 22.09 -12.57
C VAL A 213 -2.21 23.39 -13.18
N LYS A 214 -2.40 24.53 -12.50
CA LYS A 214 -1.59 25.72 -12.73
C LYS A 214 -0.23 25.42 -12.11
N VAL A 215 0.76 25.22 -12.97
CA VAL A 215 2.17 25.24 -12.58
C VAL A 215 2.50 26.71 -12.28
N TYR A 216 2.87 27.00 -11.04
CA TYR A 216 3.54 28.25 -10.66
C TYR A 216 5.04 28.01 -10.62
#